data_c61d84a98f709bf18fc41e485c9d71cb
#
_entry.id   c61d84a98f709bf18fc41e485c9d71cb
#
_cell.length_a   1.000
_cell.length_b   1.000
_cell.length_c   1.000
_cell.angle_alpha   90.00
_cell.angle_beta   90.00
_cell.angle_gamma   90.00
#
_symmetry.space_group_name_H-M   'P 1'
#
loop_
_entity.id
_entity.type
_entity.pdbx_description
1 polymer ?
#
loop_
_entity_poly.entity_id
_entity_poly.type
_entity_poly.pdbx_seq_one_letter_code
_entity_poly.pdbx_strand_id
1 'polypeptide(L)'
;MSIDALLTGKLMNQPTQRTSKNGNPFTVCRIRVAGAGAGESDSLLVNVIAFAEPAQAALLALDVGEAVSLAGSLKVGIWQANDGTHKPGLDLTVGAVLSAHSVAKKRRAMQPDQGDRQQDRPSDAAWRAAAPAGRGPQDQRRPHPPQRAGLDNDLDDVF
;
A
#
# COMPACT_ATOMS: atom_id res chain seq x y z
N MET A 1 -17.37 -23.03 -12.79
CA MET A 1 -16.88 -23.02 -11.40
C MET A 1 -15.99 -21.81 -11.25
N SER A 2 -16.23 -20.94 -10.30
CA SER A 2 -15.44 -19.73 -10.05
C SER A 2 -14.86 -19.82 -8.65
N ILE A 3 -13.67 -19.25 -8.47
CA ILE A 3 -12.94 -19.26 -7.21
C ILE A 3 -12.75 -17.82 -6.79
N ASP A 4 -13.10 -17.46 -5.57
CA ASP A 4 -12.76 -16.15 -5.04
C ASP A 4 -11.27 -16.08 -4.75
N ALA A 5 -10.61 -15.10 -5.35
CA ALA A 5 -9.16 -14.97 -5.31
C ALA A 5 -8.73 -13.53 -5.02
N LEU A 6 -7.60 -13.41 -4.34
CA LEU A 6 -6.84 -12.18 -4.21
C LEU A 6 -5.51 -12.37 -4.92
N LEU A 7 -5.27 -11.60 -5.96
CA LEU A 7 -4.07 -11.67 -6.76
C LEU A 7 -3.28 -10.37 -6.64
N THR A 8 -1.98 -10.50 -6.45
CA THR A 8 -1.04 -9.35 -6.45
C THR A 8 -0.06 -9.50 -7.61
N GLY A 9 0.10 -8.46 -8.39
CA GLY A 9 0.97 -8.50 -9.55
C GLY A 9 1.31 -7.11 -10.06
N LYS A 10 1.96 -7.06 -11.23
CA LYS A 10 2.28 -5.83 -11.94
C LYS A 10 1.42 -5.71 -13.19
N LEU A 11 0.97 -4.50 -13.47
CA LEU A 11 0.21 -4.19 -14.67
C LEU A 11 1.10 -4.32 -15.92
N MET A 12 0.65 -5.09 -16.90
CA MET A 12 1.44 -5.38 -18.12
C MET A 12 1.10 -4.47 -19.29
N ASN A 13 -0.12 -3.97 -19.33
CA ASN A 13 -0.60 -3.07 -20.39
C ASN A 13 -1.54 -2.03 -19.79
N GLN A 14 -1.66 -0.91 -20.48
CA GLN A 14 -2.58 0.15 -20.10
C GLN A 14 -4.01 -0.40 -20.04
N PRO A 15 -4.75 -0.15 -18.94
CA PRO A 15 -6.15 -0.52 -18.84
C PRO A 15 -6.97 0.19 -19.92
N THR A 16 -7.82 -0.57 -20.59
CA THR A 16 -8.62 -0.06 -21.71
C THR A 16 -10.10 -0.26 -21.40
N GLN A 17 -10.86 0.80 -21.50
CA GLN A 17 -12.32 0.74 -21.40
C GLN A 17 -12.92 0.24 -22.72
N ARG A 18 -13.87 -0.67 -22.62
CA ARG A 18 -14.64 -1.23 -23.75
C ARG A 18 -16.10 -1.22 -23.41
N THR A 19 -16.94 -1.34 -24.44
CA THR A 19 -18.39 -1.46 -24.30
C THR A 19 -18.84 -2.85 -24.71
N SER A 20 -19.65 -3.48 -23.89
CA SER A 20 -20.24 -4.78 -24.19
C SER A 20 -21.35 -4.65 -25.24
N LYS A 21 -21.78 -5.77 -25.80
CA LYS A 21 -22.91 -5.81 -26.74
C LYS A 21 -24.22 -5.21 -26.17
N ASN A 22 -24.35 -5.21 -24.86
CA ASN A 22 -25.51 -4.68 -24.13
C ASN A 22 -25.33 -3.19 -23.75
N GLY A 23 -24.30 -2.51 -24.26
CA GLY A 23 -24.05 -1.10 -23.97
C GLY A 23 -23.36 -0.82 -22.65
N ASN A 24 -23.08 -1.83 -21.84
CA ASN A 24 -22.43 -1.65 -20.52
C ASN A 24 -20.91 -1.49 -20.68
N PRO A 25 -20.32 -0.43 -20.09
CA PRO A 25 -18.89 -0.26 -20.11
C PRO A 25 -18.20 -1.28 -19.19
N PHE A 26 -17.02 -1.73 -19.59
CA PHE A 26 -16.13 -2.56 -18.79
C PHE A 26 -14.69 -2.23 -19.11
N THR A 27 -13.78 -2.46 -18.13
CA THR A 27 -12.35 -2.21 -18.30
C THR A 27 -11.62 -3.54 -18.36
N VAL A 28 -10.68 -3.66 -19.29
CA VAL A 28 -9.80 -4.82 -19.45
C VAL A 28 -8.35 -4.43 -19.31
N CYS A 29 -7.57 -5.29 -18.65
CA CYS A 29 -6.10 -5.20 -18.60
C CYS A 29 -5.49 -6.58 -18.38
N ARG A 30 -4.16 -6.65 -18.34
CA ARG A 30 -3.40 -7.86 -17.99
C ARG A 30 -2.45 -7.57 -16.86
N ILE A 31 -2.36 -8.48 -15.91
CA ILE A 31 -1.37 -8.44 -14.85
C ILE A 31 -0.43 -9.63 -14.96
N ARG A 32 0.82 -9.41 -14.56
CA ARG A 32 1.80 -10.48 -14.33
C ARG A 32 1.85 -10.75 -12.85
N VAL A 33 1.53 -11.96 -12.46
CA VAL A 33 1.61 -12.47 -11.09
C VAL A 33 2.89 -13.29 -10.99
N ALA A 34 3.72 -13.02 -9.97
CA ALA A 34 4.91 -13.83 -9.71
C ALA A 34 4.46 -15.23 -9.25
N GLY A 35 5.03 -16.26 -9.83
CA GLY A 35 4.85 -17.63 -9.37
C GLY A 35 5.61 -17.89 -8.07
N ALA A 36 5.38 -19.05 -7.46
CA ALA A 36 6.04 -19.46 -6.22
C ALA A 36 7.53 -19.87 -6.42
N GLY A 37 7.99 -19.98 -7.68
CA GLY A 37 9.36 -20.31 -8.03
C GLY A 37 10.27 -19.07 -8.12
N ALA A 38 11.58 -19.30 -7.98
CA ALA A 38 12.60 -18.24 -7.97
C ALA A 38 12.98 -17.69 -9.37
N GLY A 39 12.26 -18.08 -10.45
CA GLY A 39 12.58 -17.70 -11.83
C GLY A 39 11.53 -16.80 -12.48
N GLU A 40 11.96 -15.91 -13.37
CA GLU A 40 11.05 -15.10 -14.21
C GLU A 40 10.13 -15.96 -15.10
N SER A 41 10.53 -17.21 -15.37
CA SER A 41 9.77 -18.20 -16.15
C SER A 41 8.49 -18.67 -15.46
N ASP A 42 8.37 -18.50 -14.15
CA ASP A 42 7.23 -18.94 -13.34
C ASP A 42 6.12 -17.88 -13.20
N SER A 43 6.20 -16.80 -13.94
CA SER A 43 5.18 -15.77 -13.90
C SER A 43 3.93 -16.18 -14.66
N LEU A 44 2.77 -15.95 -14.06
CA LEU A 44 1.48 -16.20 -14.67
C LEU A 44 0.88 -14.90 -15.22
N LEU A 45 0.32 -14.99 -16.41
CA LEU A 45 -0.44 -13.89 -17.00
C LEU A 45 -1.92 -14.08 -16.69
N VAL A 46 -2.53 -13.07 -16.10
CA VAL A 46 -3.95 -13.06 -15.75
C VAL A 46 -4.65 -11.96 -16.54
N ASN A 47 -5.69 -12.34 -17.27
CA ASN A 47 -6.60 -11.38 -17.88
C ASN A 47 -7.54 -10.83 -16.80
N VAL A 48 -7.72 -9.53 -16.80
CA VAL A 48 -8.49 -8.82 -15.78
C VAL A 48 -9.65 -8.10 -16.45
N ILE A 49 -10.86 -8.29 -15.93
CA ILE A 49 -12.07 -7.64 -16.41
C ILE A 49 -12.78 -7.02 -15.20
N ALA A 50 -13.11 -5.73 -15.30
CA ALA A 50 -13.88 -5.01 -14.29
C ALA A 50 -15.18 -4.49 -14.89
N PHE A 51 -16.30 -4.86 -14.29
CA PHE A 51 -17.66 -4.38 -14.65
C PHE A 51 -18.14 -3.30 -13.69
N ALA A 52 -17.75 -3.38 -12.41
CA ALA A 52 -18.14 -2.41 -11.40
C ALA A 52 -17.44 -1.07 -11.64
N GLU A 53 -18.18 0.02 -11.68
CA GLU A 53 -17.67 1.37 -11.95
C GLU A 53 -16.50 1.78 -11.02
N PRO A 54 -16.54 1.54 -9.69
CA PRO A 54 -15.42 1.86 -8.81
C PRO A 54 -14.14 1.09 -9.16
N ALA A 55 -14.28 -0.17 -9.59
CA ALA A 55 -13.14 -0.99 -9.99
C ALA A 55 -12.58 -0.54 -11.34
N GLN A 56 -13.45 -0.13 -12.28
CA GLN A 56 -13.03 0.43 -13.57
C GLN A 56 -12.24 1.73 -13.37
N ALA A 57 -12.77 2.67 -12.59
CA ALA A 57 -12.09 3.94 -12.29
C ALA A 57 -10.75 3.73 -11.60
N ALA A 58 -10.67 2.78 -10.66
CA ALA A 58 -9.44 2.44 -9.97
C ALA A 58 -8.39 1.82 -10.91
N LEU A 59 -8.79 0.96 -11.85
CA LEU A 59 -7.90 0.37 -12.84
C LEU A 59 -7.40 1.41 -13.84
N LEU A 60 -8.28 2.27 -14.35
CA LEU A 60 -7.92 3.30 -15.33
C LEU A 60 -6.95 4.36 -14.77
N ALA A 61 -6.88 4.48 -13.44
CA ALA A 61 -5.95 5.37 -12.76
C ALA A 61 -4.54 4.77 -12.57
N LEU A 62 -4.30 3.53 -13.02
CA LEU A 62 -3.02 2.84 -12.88
C LEU A 62 -2.20 2.94 -14.15
N ASP A 63 -0.88 3.06 -13.98
CA ASP A 63 0.08 3.04 -15.07
C ASP A 63 0.69 1.65 -15.28
N VAL A 64 1.23 1.44 -16.50
CA VAL A 64 1.92 0.19 -16.86
C VAL A 64 3.12 -0.03 -15.94
N GLY A 65 3.26 -1.25 -15.42
CA GLY A 65 4.32 -1.62 -14.48
C GLY A 65 3.98 -1.37 -13.01
N GLU A 66 2.87 -0.71 -12.71
CA GLU A 66 2.45 -0.45 -11.33
C GLU A 66 2.00 -1.75 -10.64
N ALA A 67 2.34 -1.85 -9.35
CA ALA A 67 1.93 -2.97 -8.52
C ALA A 67 0.48 -2.79 -8.04
N VAL A 68 -0.32 -3.83 -8.20
CA VAL A 68 -1.73 -3.82 -7.85
C VAL A 68 -2.14 -5.14 -7.21
N SER A 69 -3.06 -5.08 -6.26
CA SER A 69 -3.74 -6.25 -5.70
C SER A 69 -5.21 -6.21 -6.08
N LEU A 70 -5.69 -7.29 -6.67
CA LEU A 70 -7.04 -7.42 -7.21
C LEU A 70 -7.78 -8.54 -6.50
N ALA A 71 -8.97 -8.24 -5.99
CA ALA A 71 -9.86 -9.22 -5.42
C ALA A 71 -11.07 -9.44 -6.33
N GLY A 72 -11.43 -10.69 -6.55
CA GLY A 72 -12.56 -11.01 -7.41
C GLY A 72 -12.71 -12.50 -7.68
N SER A 73 -13.53 -12.82 -8.67
CA SER A 73 -13.82 -14.19 -9.08
C SER A 73 -12.89 -14.63 -10.20
N LEU A 74 -12.08 -15.66 -9.92
CA LEU A 74 -11.11 -16.24 -10.84
C LEU A 74 -11.73 -17.44 -11.58
N LYS A 75 -11.60 -17.46 -12.89
CA LYS A 75 -11.86 -18.62 -13.73
C LYS A 75 -10.55 -19.14 -14.27
N VAL A 76 -10.37 -20.44 -14.18
CA VAL A 76 -9.24 -21.14 -14.76
C VAL A 76 -9.72 -21.91 -15.98
N GLY A 77 -9.11 -21.65 -17.12
CA GLY A 77 -9.32 -22.34 -18.37
C GLY A 77 -8.03 -22.96 -18.90
N ILE A 78 -8.12 -23.72 -19.96
CA ILE A 78 -6.96 -24.21 -20.70
C ILE A 78 -7.11 -23.70 -22.13
N TRP A 79 -6.07 -23.07 -22.64
CA TRP A 79 -6.02 -22.67 -24.04
C TRP A 79 -4.83 -23.31 -24.73
N GLN A 80 -4.98 -23.59 -26.01
CA GLN A 80 -3.92 -24.16 -26.81
C GLN A 80 -3.14 -23.02 -27.48
N ALA A 81 -1.84 -23.00 -27.25
CA ALA A 81 -0.94 -22.07 -27.92
C ALA A 81 -0.65 -22.51 -29.36
N ASN A 82 -0.12 -21.60 -30.19
CA ASN A 82 0.17 -21.87 -31.59
C ASN A 82 1.20 -22.99 -31.81
N ASP A 83 1.97 -23.32 -30.79
CA ASP A 83 2.92 -24.42 -30.76
C ASP A 83 2.29 -25.78 -30.38
N GLY A 84 0.96 -25.82 -30.21
CA GLY A 84 0.22 -27.02 -29.79
C GLY A 84 0.25 -27.30 -28.29
N THR A 85 1.00 -26.55 -27.52
CA THR A 85 1.06 -26.72 -26.05
C THR A 85 -0.21 -26.20 -25.36
N HIS A 86 -0.68 -26.91 -24.33
CA HIS A 86 -1.77 -26.46 -23.49
C HIS A 86 -1.24 -25.57 -22.38
N LYS A 87 -1.75 -24.36 -22.28
CA LYS A 87 -1.36 -23.39 -21.24
C LYS A 87 -2.57 -22.99 -20.39
N PRO A 88 -2.40 -22.79 -19.08
CA PRO A 88 -3.49 -22.28 -18.25
C PRO A 88 -3.85 -20.86 -18.66
N GLY A 89 -5.13 -20.61 -18.86
CA GLY A 89 -5.71 -19.29 -19.01
C GLY A 89 -6.36 -18.88 -17.70
N LEU A 90 -6.01 -17.72 -17.21
CA LEU A 90 -6.54 -17.16 -15.97
C LEU A 90 -7.33 -15.88 -16.29
N ASP A 91 -8.61 -15.90 -15.98
CA ASP A 91 -9.51 -14.76 -16.17
C ASP A 91 -10.08 -14.33 -14.82
N LEU A 92 -9.74 -13.11 -14.40
CA LEU A 92 -10.20 -12.53 -13.14
C LEU A 92 -11.28 -11.48 -13.40
N THR A 93 -12.48 -11.72 -12.88
CA THR A 93 -13.52 -10.68 -12.79
C THR A 93 -13.37 -9.93 -11.49
N VAL A 94 -12.94 -8.66 -11.58
CA VAL A 94 -12.58 -7.85 -10.41
C VAL A 94 -13.78 -7.22 -9.77
N GLY A 95 -13.90 -7.39 -8.45
CA GLY A 95 -14.85 -6.68 -7.59
C GLY A 95 -14.19 -5.54 -6.80
N ALA A 96 -12.91 -5.68 -6.44
CA ALA A 96 -12.17 -4.66 -5.69
C ALA A 96 -10.71 -4.55 -6.16
N VAL A 97 -10.22 -3.31 -6.21
CA VAL A 97 -8.85 -2.95 -6.57
C VAL A 97 -8.17 -2.28 -5.37
N LEU A 98 -7.01 -2.80 -4.99
CA LEU A 98 -6.16 -2.28 -3.92
C LEU A 98 -4.84 -1.84 -4.53
N SER A 99 -4.67 -0.55 -4.74
CA SER A 99 -3.39 0.05 -5.13
C SER A 99 -2.82 0.87 -3.96
N ALA A 100 -1.53 1.17 -4.01
CA ALA A 100 -0.89 2.04 -3.03
C ALA A 100 -1.59 3.41 -2.96
N HIS A 101 -2.02 3.92 -4.11
CA HIS A 101 -2.78 5.17 -4.21
C HIS A 101 -4.15 5.08 -3.52
N SER A 102 -4.89 3.97 -3.70
CA SER A 102 -6.19 3.75 -3.04
C SER A 102 -6.07 3.68 -1.53
N VAL A 103 -5.01 3.05 -1.03
CA VAL A 103 -4.71 2.98 0.42
C VAL A 103 -4.37 4.36 0.97
N ALA A 104 -3.55 5.14 0.27
CA ALA A 104 -3.20 6.50 0.67
C ALA A 104 -4.43 7.42 0.71
N LYS A 105 -5.31 7.33 -0.29
CA LYS A 105 -6.58 8.09 -0.35
C LYS A 105 -7.51 7.73 0.82
N LYS A 106 -7.67 6.43 1.11
CA LYS A 106 -8.47 5.98 2.26
C LYS A 106 -7.88 6.46 3.59
N ARG A 107 -6.57 6.41 3.76
CA ARG A 107 -5.91 6.94 4.97
C ARG A 107 -6.15 8.43 5.16
N ARG A 108 -6.05 9.24 4.10
CA ARG A 108 -6.37 10.67 4.16
C ARG A 108 -7.82 10.93 4.52
N ALA A 109 -8.75 10.17 3.96
CA ALA A 109 -10.18 10.30 4.28
C ALA A 109 -10.54 9.87 5.71
N MET A 110 -9.73 9.00 6.33
CA MET A 110 -9.91 8.53 7.71
C MET A 110 -9.11 9.34 8.74
N GLN A 111 -8.19 10.21 8.32
CA GLN A 111 -7.53 11.12 9.25
C GLN A 111 -8.54 12.20 9.64
N PRO A 112 -8.92 12.31 10.95
CA PRO A 112 -9.70 13.44 11.40
C PRO A 112 -8.92 14.71 11.07
N ASP A 113 -9.61 15.69 10.54
CA ASP A 113 -9.08 16.97 10.15
C ASP A 113 -8.26 17.57 11.31
N GLN A 114 -6.92 17.51 11.19
CA GLN A 114 -6.01 18.09 12.17
C GLN A 114 -5.86 19.62 11.97
N GLY A 115 -6.76 20.22 11.20
CA GLY A 115 -6.70 21.64 10.83
C GLY A 115 -6.95 22.63 11.95
N ASP A 116 -7.39 22.20 13.15
CA ASP A 116 -7.86 23.17 14.16
C ASP A 116 -7.16 23.08 15.53
N ARG A 117 -6.04 22.33 15.64
CA ARG A 117 -5.30 22.27 16.92
C ARG A 117 -4.05 23.16 17.00
N GLN A 118 -3.83 24.04 16.03
CA GLN A 118 -2.61 24.85 15.99
C GLN A 118 -2.83 26.32 16.34
N GLN A 119 -4.06 26.73 16.74
CA GLN A 119 -4.36 28.13 17.08
C GLN A 119 -4.58 28.41 18.56
N ASP A 120 -4.48 27.42 19.47
CA ASP A 120 -4.59 27.66 20.91
C ASP A 120 -3.31 27.27 21.68
N ARG A 121 -2.15 27.61 21.13
CA ARG A 121 -0.97 27.78 21.98
C ARG A 121 -0.93 29.25 22.42
N PRO A 122 -1.17 29.54 23.71
CA PRO A 122 -0.90 30.87 24.24
C PRO A 122 0.57 31.18 23.95
N SER A 123 0.83 32.30 23.29
CA SER A 123 2.17 32.77 23.02
C SER A 123 2.93 32.87 24.35
N ASP A 124 4.18 32.35 24.40
CA ASP A 124 5.10 32.43 25.53
C ASP A 124 5.34 33.87 26.07
N ALA A 125 4.71 34.87 25.48
CA ALA A 125 4.74 36.23 25.94
C ALA A 125 3.77 36.50 27.10
N ALA A 126 2.71 35.72 27.29
CA ALA A 126 1.68 36.03 28.29
C ALA A 126 2.08 35.67 29.72
N TRP A 127 2.98 34.72 29.93
CA TRP A 127 3.38 34.36 31.30
C TRP A 127 4.71 35.00 31.75
N ARG A 128 5.42 35.72 30.86
CA ARG A 128 6.54 36.57 31.26
C ARG A 128 6.10 37.86 31.94
N ALA A 129 4.84 38.27 31.78
CA ALA A 129 4.29 39.46 32.41
C ALA A 129 3.76 39.28 33.85
N ALA A 130 3.69 38.01 34.33
CA ALA A 130 3.12 37.66 35.64
C ALA A 130 4.16 37.17 36.65
N ALA A 131 5.45 37.40 36.47
CA ALA A 131 6.46 37.06 37.47
C ALA A 131 6.59 38.18 38.51
N PRO A 132 6.29 37.92 39.79
CA PRO A 132 6.57 38.91 40.82
C PRO A 132 8.10 38.98 41.07
N ALA A 133 8.61 40.20 41.10
CA ALA A 133 9.98 40.51 41.45
C ALA A 133 10.25 40.10 42.90
N GLY A 134 11.28 39.29 43.10
CA GLY A 134 11.88 39.14 44.46
C GLY A 134 12.30 37.75 44.82
N ARG A 135 13.58 37.48 44.68
CA ARG A 135 14.53 37.04 45.68
C ARG A 135 15.80 36.44 45.01
N GLY A 136 16.92 36.91 45.48
CA GLY A 136 18.24 36.69 44.94
C GLY A 136 18.81 35.24 45.07
N PRO A 137 20.03 35.03 44.61
CA PRO A 137 20.59 33.74 44.30
C PRO A 137 21.01 32.99 45.58
N GLN A 138 20.49 31.77 45.72
CA GLN A 138 21.08 30.78 46.61
C GLN A 138 21.83 29.75 45.79
N ASP A 139 23.13 29.83 45.91
CA ASP A 139 24.13 28.84 45.54
C ASP A 139 23.80 27.50 46.21
N GLN A 140 23.32 26.52 45.42
CA GLN A 140 23.29 25.13 45.85
C GLN A 140 23.91 24.25 44.77
N ARG A 141 25.18 23.92 45.06
CA ARG A 141 25.98 22.90 44.40
C ARG A 141 25.18 21.60 44.29
N ARG A 142 24.87 21.17 43.08
CA ARG A 142 24.36 19.82 42.81
C ARG A 142 25.52 18.83 42.76
N PRO A 143 25.48 17.73 43.50
CA PRO A 143 26.46 16.66 43.38
C PRO A 143 26.30 15.91 42.04
N HIS A 144 27.43 15.64 41.39
CA HIS A 144 27.54 14.81 40.21
C HIS A 144 27.09 13.35 40.50
N PRO A 145 26.32 12.70 39.63
CA PRO A 145 26.11 11.26 39.71
C PRO A 145 27.37 10.51 39.25
N PRO A 146 27.65 9.35 39.83
CA PRO A 146 28.84 8.58 39.51
C PRO A 146 28.77 7.97 38.12
N GLN A 147 29.88 8.04 37.39
CA GLN A 147 30.10 7.36 36.14
C GLN A 147 30.05 5.85 36.38
N ARG A 148 29.17 5.17 35.68
CA ARG A 148 29.18 3.70 35.59
C ARG A 148 30.29 3.29 34.64
N ALA A 149 31.22 2.53 35.17
CA ALA A 149 32.24 1.82 34.45
C ALA A 149 31.67 0.85 33.42
N GLY A 150 32.43 0.69 32.33
CA GLY A 150 32.12 -0.18 31.23
C GLY A 150 31.88 -1.63 31.66
N LEU A 151 30.98 -2.26 30.97
CA LEU A 151 30.89 -3.71 30.87
C LEU A 151 31.23 -4.04 29.42
N ASP A 152 32.49 -4.46 29.26
CA ASP A 152 32.95 -5.26 28.15
C ASP A 152 32.06 -6.49 28.09
N ASN A 153 31.40 -6.70 26.97
CA ASN A 153 30.70 -7.94 26.69
C ASN A 153 31.32 -8.55 25.43
N ASP A 154 32.50 -9.17 25.66
CA ASP A 154 33.03 -10.21 24.79
C ASP A 154 32.02 -11.37 24.78
N LEU A 155 31.42 -11.62 23.65
CA LEU A 155 30.85 -12.89 23.29
C LEU A 155 31.26 -13.22 21.84
N ASP A 156 32.54 -13.58 21.75
CA ASP A 156 33.04 -14.50 20.74
C ASP A 156 32.57 -15.91 21.07
N ASP A 157 32.33 -16.63 19.97
CA ASP A 157 32.17 -18.07 19.86
C ASP A 157 30.91 -18.71 20.47
N VAL A 158 30.11 -19.29 19.56
CA VAL A 158 29.90 -20.75 19.42
C VAL A 158 28.91 -21.05 18.25
N PHE A 159 29.45 -21.77 17.24
CA PHE A 159 28.79 -22.58 16.17
C PHE A 159 28.00 -21.87 15.06
#